data_900c75305c6dbb81f7e735252e0c6f3d
#
_entry.id   900c75305c6dbb81f7e735252e0c6f3d
#
_cell.length_a   1.000
_cell.length_b   1.000
_cell.length_c   1.000
_cell.angle_alpha   90.00
_cell.angle_beta   90.00
_cell.angle_gamma   90.00
#
_symmetry.space_group_name_H-M   'P 1'
#
loop_
_entity.id
_entity.type
_entity.pdbx_description
1 polymer ?
#
loop_
_entity_poly.entity_id
_entity_poly.type
_entity_poly.pdbx_seq_one_letter_code
_entity_poly.pdbx_strand_id
1 'polypeptide(L)'
;RVRVTAEGDQTPLELFLRVWNGAERRYPMRSLGVRNGKTVYEAQSGVGDTPNLLWYRFEGETREGRVVLGAPDDHTGCGEGVMGSEESFQVTVYDAAYDTPAWMREGVMYQIMVDRFCRGEGTDALMHAKDGQNIILHDKWDEMPFLNISENGDNFANDFFGGNLEGVRQKLPYLKRLGVSVLYFNPIFCARTNHKYDTSDYRRIDPMFGDEQALVRLCEDAKKLGMHVMLDGVFSHVGDDSLYFNRRGTHGEHIGAYRDPHSPYFKWFTFRHWPADYECWWGFQTLPNV
;
A
#
# COMPACT_ATOMS: atom_id res chain seq x y z
N ARG A 1 4.59 9.44 -29.82
CA ARG A 1 5.44 8.97 -30.94
C ARG A 1 6.33 7.86 -30.45
N VAL A 2 6.40 6.80 -31.21
CA VAL A 2 7.33 5.67 -30.96
C VAL A 2 8.20 5.45 -32.19
N ARG A 3 9.43 5.07 -31.96
CA ARG A 3 10.40 4.79 -33.02
C ARG A 3 11.04 3.43 -32.80
N VAL A 4 11.33 2.76 -33.91
CA VAL A 4 12.11 1.53 -33.94
C VAL A 4 13.15 1.62 -35.05
N THR A 5 14.29 0.98 -34.87
CA THR A 5 15.32 0.86 -35.89
C THR A 5 15.40 -0.58 -36.36
N ALA A 6 15.45 -0.78 -37.66
CA ALA A 6 15.62 -2.11 -38.27
C ALA A 6 16.86 -2.13 -39.15
N GLU A 7 17.58 -3.25 -39.16
CA GLU A 7 18.71 -3.52 -40.06
C GLU A 7 18.21 -4.25 -41.31
N GLY A 8 18.78 -3.89 -42.45
CA GLY A 8 18.49 -4.54 -43.70
C GLY A 8 17.20 -4.06 -44.40
N ASP A 9 16.81 -4.81 -45.44
CA ASP A 9 15.68 -4.49 -46.32
C ASP A 9 14.37 -5.05 -45.73
N GLN A 10 13.89 -4.42 -44.70
CA GLN A 10 12.69 -4.81 -43.96
C GLN A 10 11.42 -4.17 -44.56
N THR A 11 10.34 -4.95 -44.60
CA THR A 11 9.00 -4.40 -44.92
C THR A 11 8.55 -3.41 -43.85
N PRO A 12 7.61 -2.50 -44.18
CA PRO A 12 7.10 -1.55 -43.21
C PRO A 12 6.60 -2.26 -41.96
N LEU A 13 7.03 -1.75 -40.79
CA LEU A 13 6.56 -2.21 -39.50
C LEU A 13 5.22 -1.56 -39.20
N GLU A 14 4.38 -2.27 -38.48
CA GLU A 14 3.17 -1.75 -37.86
C GLU A 14 3.35 -1.61 -36.36
N LEU A 15 2.87 -0.54 -35.79
CA LEU A 15 2.72 -0.39 -34.34
C LEU A 15 1.38 -1.02 -33.93
N PHE A 16 1.45 -2.07 -33.15
CA PHE A 16 0.29 -2.63 -32.47
C PHE A 16 0.10 -1.91 -31.13
N LEU A 17 -1.09 -1.34 -30.93
CA LEU A 17 -1.45 -0.65 -29.69
C LEU A 17 -2.73 -1.24 -29.13
N ARG A 18 -2.68 -1.62 -27.85
CA ARG A 18 -3.82 -2.09 -27.08
C ARG A 18 -4.08 -1.15 -25.91
N VAL A 19 -5.31 -0.76 -25.72
CA VAL A 19 -5.76 -0.01 -24.54
C VAL A 19 -6.26 -1.00 -23.48
N TRP A 20 -6.00 -0.74 -22.22
CA TRP A 20 -6.51 -1.56 -21.12
C TRP A 20 -8.02 -1.69 -21.19
N ASN A 21 -8.52 -2.94 -21.14
CA ASN A 21 -9.94 -3.28 -21.31
C ASN A 21 -10.63 -2.68 -22.55
N GLY A 22 -9.86 -2.32 -23.57
CA GLY A 22 -10.37 -1.63 -24.74
C GLY A 22 -9.93 -2.21 -26.08
N ALA A 23 -10.15 -1.43 -27.12
CA ALA A 23 -9.91 -1.82 -28.49
C ALA A 23 -8.40 -1.93 -28.81
N GLU A 24 -8.09 -2.89 -29.65
CA GLU A 24 -6.79 -3.02 -30.30
C GLU A 24 -6.76 -2.17 -31.57
N ARG A 25 -5.65 -1.48 -31.79
CA ARG A 25 -5.45 -0.66 -32.97
C ARG A 25 -4.07 -0.91 -33.55
N ARG A 26 -4.00 -0.85 -34.88
CA ARG A 26 -2.76 -0.96 -35.65
C ARG A 26 -2.48 0.35 -36.35
N TYR A 27 -1.24 0.78 -36.29
CA TYR A 27 -0.79 2.02 -36.92
C TYR A 27 0.40 1.71 -37.83
N PRO A 28 0.29 1.97 -39.13
CA PRO A 28 1.42 1.79 -40.03
C PRO A 28 2.57 2.73 -39.64
N MET A 29 3.76 2.18 -39.65
CA MET A 29 4.96 2.94 -39.37
C MET A 29 5.55 3.52 -40.66
N ARG A 30 5.92 4.78 -40.65
CA ARG A 30 6.58 5.44 -41.80
C ARG A 30 8.09 5.37 -41.63
N SER A 31 8.81 5.12 -42.72
CA SER A 31 10.27 5.28 -42.74
C SER A 31 10.68 6.75 -42.66
N LEU A 32 11.64 7.04 -41.81
CA LEU A 32 12.31 8.33 -41.68
C LEU A 32 13.67 8.34 -42.41
N GLY A 33 13.98 7.25 -43.13
CA GLY A 33 15.26 7.06 -43.82
C GLY A 33 16.31 6.30 -43.00
N VAL A 34 17.47 6.13 -43.57
CA VAL A 34 18.57 5.36 -42.98
C VAL A 34 19.45 6.26 -42.13
N ARG A 35 19.75 5.83 -40.93
CA ARG A 35 20.72 6.46 -40.03
C ARG A 35 21.67 5.42 -39.47
N ASN A 36 22.96 5.63 -39.64
CA ASN A 36 24.02 4.71 -39.20
C ASN A 36 23.81 3.25 -39.70
N GLY A 37 23.40 3.11 -40.97
CA GLY A 37 23.16 1.79 -41.57
C GLY A 37 21.86 1.11 -41.18
N LYS A 38 21.02 1.74 -40.37
CA LYS A 38 19.73 1.22 -39.93
C LYS A 38 18.58 2.09 -40.43
N THR A 39 17.49 1.48 -40.88
CA THR A 39 16.27 2.21 -41.23
C THR A 39 15.51 2.55 -39.97
N VAL A 40 15.14 3.82 -39.80
CA VAL A 40 14.35 4.32 -38.69
C VAL A 40 12.89 4.37 -39.12
N TYR A 41 12.02 3.72 -38.36
CA TYR A 41 10.57 3.79 -38.52
C TYR A 41 9.93 4.56 -37.37
N GLU A 42 8.85 5.29 -37.65
CA GLU A 42 8.10 6.07 -36.69
C GLU A 42 6.59 5.84 -36.86
N ALA A 43 5.90 5.64 -35.74
CA ALA A 43 4.45 5.78 -35.69
C ALA A 43 4.02 6.81 -34.66
N GLN A 44 2.85 7.37 -34.86
CA GLN A 44 2.23 8.28 -33.91
C GLN A 44 0.80 7.81 -33.65
N SER A 45 0.48 7.68 -32.35
CA SER A 45 -0.87 7.41 -31.87
C SER A 45 -1.28 8.50 -30.89
N GLY A 46 -2.56 8.83 -30.85
CA GLY A 46 -3.14 9.57 -29.73
C GLY A 46 -3.27 8.63 -28.53
N VAL A 47 -3.00 9.17 -27.35
CA VAL A 47 -3.13 8.41 -26.09
C VAL A 47 -4.50 8.60 -25.43
N GLY A 48 -5.35 9.51 -25.97
CA GLY A 48 -6.61 9.92 -25.36
C GLY A 48 -6.42 11.02 -24.32
N ASP A 49 -7.55 11.54 -23.83
CA ASP A 49 -7.59 12.65 -22.86
C ASP A 49 -7.94 12.16 -21.44
N THR A 50 -8.09 10.86 -21.26
CA THR A 50 -8.39 10.25 -19.95
C THR A 50 -7.24 9.38 -19.48
N PRO A 51 -6.94 9.39 -18.15
CA PRO A 51 -5.95 8.49 -17.57
C PRO A 51 -6.22 7.03 -17.94
N ASN A 52 -5.19 6.33 -18.40
CA ASN A 52 -5.29 4.96 -18.90
C ASN A 52 -3.94 4.25 -18.92
N LEU A 53 -3.97 2.94 -19.09
CA LEU A 53 -2.81 2.11 -19.41
C LEU A 53 -2.89 1.68 -20.86
N LEU A 54 -1.79 1.84 -21.58
CA LEU A 54 -1.62 1.43 -22.97
C LEU A 54 -0.50 0.42 -23.04
N TRP A 55 -0.69 -0.61 -23.84
CA TRP A 55 0.36 -1.58 -24.17
C TRP A 55 0.62 -1.52 -25.66
N TYR A 56 1.89 -1.60 -26.05
CA TYR A 56 2.25 -1.61 -27.44
C TYR A 56 3.43 -2.56 -27.69
N ARG A 57 3.50 -3.04 -28.91
CA ARG A 57 4.62 -3.75 -29.50
C ARG A 57 4.73 -3.43 -30.98
N PHE A 58 5.78 -3.86 -31.60
CA PHE A 58 5.97 -3.68 -33.02
C PHE A 58 5.78 -5.00 -33.73
N GLU A 59 5.02 -5.00 -34.80
CA GLU A 59 4.80 -6.15 -35.65
C GLU A 59 5.15 -5.79 -37.10
N GLY A 60 5.66 -6.74 -37.82
CA GLY A 60 5.97 -6.58 -39.22
C GLY A 60 6.00 -7.90 -39.95
N GLU A 61 6.13 -7.82 -41.27
CA GLU A 61 6.35 -8.98 -42.11
C GLU A 61 7.68 -8.88 -42.87
N THR A 62 8.42 -9.95 -42.92
CA THR A 62 9.63 -10.11 -43.71
C THR A 62 9.40 -11.20 -44.72
N ARG A 63 10.40 -11.45 -45.60
CA ARG A 63 10.37 -12.57 -46.53
C ARG A 63 10.33 -13.95 -45.81
N GLU A 64 10.75 -13.98 -44.55
CA GLU A 64 10.79 -15.17 -43.70
C GLU A 64 9.53 -15.32 -42.83
N GLY A 65 8.62 -14.38 -42.90
CA GLY A 65 7.34 -14.38 -42.17
C GLY A 65 7.17 -13.22 -41.18
N ARG A 66 6.17 -13.35 -40.30
CA ARG A 66 5.84 -12.34 -39.27
C ARG A 66 7.01 -12.22 -38.28
N VAL A 67 7.35 -10.98 -37.98
CA VAL A 67 8.30 -10.62 -36.91
C VAL A 67 7.60 -9.77 -35.87
N VAL A 68 7.97 -9.96 -34.62
CA VAL A 68 7.48 -9.20 -33.47
C VAL A 68 8.68 -8.69 -32.68
N LEU A 69 8.59 -7.43 -32.25
CA LEU A 69 9.51 -6.85 -31.28
C LEU A 69 8.68 -6.36 -30.09
N GLY A 70 8.81 -7.03 -28.98
CA GLY A 70 8.08 -6.76 -27.75
C GLY A 70 8.99 -6.42 -26.57
N ALA A 71 8.38 -6.25 -25.40
CA ALA A 71 9.08 -6.04 -24.15
C ALA A 71 9.78 -7.35 -23.67
N PRO A 72 10.76 -7.26 -22.75
CA PRO A 72 11.28 -8.43 -22.04
C PRO A 72 10.17 -9.19 -21.30
N ASP A 73 10.35 -10.52 -21.16
CA ASP A 73 9.44 -11.39 -20.39
C ASP A 73 9.74 -11.32 -18.87
N ASP A 74 9.72 -10.11 -18.34
CA ASP A 74 9.92 -9.83 -16.91
C ASP A 74 8.71 -9.14 -16.28
N HIS A 75 7.62 -9.00 -17.08
CA HIS A 75 6.35 -8.38 -16.70
C HIS A 75 6.45 -6.91 -16.25
N THR A 76 7.56 -6.24 -16.50
CA THR A 76 7.72 -4.81 -16.15
C THR A 76 7.13 -3.87 -17.22
N GLY A 77 6.95 -4.35 -18.44
CA GLY A 77 6.54 -3.54 -19.59
C GLY A 77 7.57 -2.47 -20.00
N CYS A 78 8.81 -2.63 -19.55
CA CYS A 78 9.94 -1.72 -19.79
C CYS A 78 11.16 -2.49 -20.28
N GLY A 79 12.21 -1.77 -20.72
CA GLY A 79 13.49 -2.36 -21.10
C GLY A 79 13.77 -2.32 -22.60
N GLU A 80 14.81 -3.02 -23.02
CA GLU A 80 15.18 -3.15 -24.44
C GLU A 80 14.24 -4.13 -25.16
N GLY A 81 13.96 -3.83 -26.45
CA GLY A 81 13.09 -4.68 -27.24
C GLY A 81 13.69 -6.05 -27.50
N VAL A 82 12.89 -7.10 -27.33
CA VAL A 82 13.26 -8.49 -27.57
C VAL A 82 12.57 -9.00 -28.83
N MET A 83 13.37 -9.45 -29.80
CA MET A 83 12.84 -10.07 -31.05
C MET A 83 12.13 -11.38 -30.72
N GLY A 84 10.93 -11.54 -31.29
CA GLY A 84 10.08 -12.71 -31.07
C GLY A 84 9.24 -12.65 -29.80
N SER A 85 9.41 -11.64 -28.95
CA SER A 85 8.58 -11.47 -27.76
C SER A 85 7.20 -10.94 -28.12
N GLU A 86 6.15 -11.62 -27.65
CA GLU A 86 4.75 -11.17 -27.72
C GLU A 86 4.38 -10.24 -26.55
N GLU A 87 5.27 -10.07 -25.56
CA GLU A 87 5.08 -9.15 -24.45
C GLU A 87 5.02 -7.69 -24.93
N SER A 88 4.26 -6.88 -24.23
CA SER A 88 4.03 -5.50 -24.64
C SER A 88 4.73 -4.51 -23.73
N PHE A 89 5.28 -3.46 -24.32
CA PHE A 89 5.70 -2.28 -23.55
C PHE A 89 4.49 -1.57 -22.97
N GLN A 90 4.61 -1.01 -21.78
CA GLN A 90 3.56 -0.26 -21.10
C GLN A 90 3.81 1.24 -21.20
N VAL A 91 2.74 2.00 -21.43
CA VAL A 91 2.70 3.45 -21.31
C VAL A 91 1.57 3.82 -20.36
N THR A 92 1.91 4.54 -19.32
CA THR A 92 0.91 5.12 -18.40
C THR A 92 0.53 6.50 -18.88
N VAL A 93 -0.76 6.70 -19.15
CA VAL A 93 -1.36 8.01 -19.41
C VAL A 93 -1.96 8.50 -18.10
N TYR A 94 -1.43 9.59 -17.58
CA TYR A 94 -1.89 10.16 -16.31
C TYR A 94 -2.38 11.59 -16.51
N ASP A 95 -3.20 12.06 -15.59
CA ASP A 95 -3.63 13.47 -15.59
C ASP A 95 -2.44 14.36 -15.27
N ALA A 96 -2.12 15.30 -16.16
CA ALA A 96 -1.02 16.24 -15.99
C ALA A 96 -1.22 17.18 -14.79
N ALA A 97 -2.45 17.33 -14.29
CA ALA A 97 -2.75 18.05 -13.06
C ALA A 97 -2.40 17.27 -11.80
N TYR A 98 -2.18 15.92 -11.91
CA TYR A 98 -1.70 15.13 -10.79
C TYR A 98 -0.24 15.49 -10.49
N ASP A 99 -0.03 16.05 -9.32
CA ASP A 99 1.30 16.38 -8.81
C ASP A 99 1.53 15.77 -7.42
N THR A 100 2.61 15.03 -7.27
CA THR A 100 3.04 14.55 -5.98
C THR A 100 3.73 15.70 -5.23
N PRO A 101 3.28 16.04 -4.02
CA PRO A 101 3.90 17.12 -3.24
C PRO A 101 5.42 16.97 -3.13
N ALA A 102 6.15 18.07 -3.27
CA ALA A 102 7.61 18.06 -3.24
C ALA A 102 8.18 17.40 -1.97
N TRP A 103 7.54 17.62 -0.82
CA TRP A 103 7.97 17.03 0.45
C TRP A 103 7.91 15.48 0.45
N MET A 104 7.02 14.89 -0.36
CA MET A 104 6.95 13.45 -0.53
C MET A 104 7.96 12.96 -1.59
N ARG A 105 8.04 13.66 -2.73
CA ARG A 105 8.88 13.28 -3.85
C ARG A 105 10.38 13.40 -3.56
N GLU A 106 10.76 14.39 -2.76
CA GLU A 106 12.16 14.74 -2.44
C GLU A 106 12.52 14.38 -1.00
N GLY A 107 11.57 13.80 -0.26
CA GLY A 107 11.70 13.52 1.16
C GLY A 107 12.31 12.14 1.47
N VAL A 108 12.76 12.00 2.72
CA VAL A 108 13.11 10.72 3.33
C VAL A 108 11.99 10.32 4.28
N MET A 109 11.31 9.21 3.96
CA MET A 109 10.27 8.64 4.82
C MET A 109 10.89 7.64 5.80
N TYR A 110 10.50 7.76 7.07
CA TYR A 110 10.89 6.83 8.12
C TYR A 110 9.64 6.19 8.73
N GLN A 111 9.51 4.88 8.58
CA GLN A 111 8.39 4.13 9.13
C GLN A 111 8.62 3.82 10.61
N ILE A 112 7.59 4.01 11.43
CA ILE A 112 7.64 3.84 12.88
C ILE A 112 6.53 2.91 13.33
N MET A 113 6.90 1.77 13.93
CA MET A 113 6.02 0.99 14.79
C MET A 113 6.11 1.59 16.20
N VAL A 114 5.06 2.30 16.61
CA VAL A 114 5.09 3.17 17.81
C VAL A 114 5.47 2.41 19.07
N ASP A 115 4.88 1.24 19.30
CA ASP A 115 5.21 0.39 20.47
C ASP A 115 6.69 0.04 20.58
N ARG A 116 7.38 -0.06 19.43
CA ARG A 116 8.78 -0.54 19.33
C ARG A 116 9.78 0.58 19.06
N PHE A 117 9.39 1.85 19.24
CA PHE A 117 10.28 2.96 18.88
C PHE A 117 10.91 3.67 20.09
N CYS A 118 10.09 4.22 20.98
CA CYS A 118 10.61 4.94 22.17
C CYS A 118 9.55 5.05 23.26
N ARG A 119 9.90 4.72 24.49
CA ARG A 119 9.12 5.06 25.68
C ARG A 119 9.26 6.56 25.95
N GLY A 120 8.13 7.27 26.06
CA GLY A 120 8.08 8.67 26.42
C GLY A 120 7.59 8.86 27.86
N GLU A 121 7.47 10.11 28.28
CA GLU A 121 6.85 10.43 29.58
C GLU A 121 5.44 9.84 29.68
N GLY A 122 5.07 9.35 30.85
CA GLY A 122 3.79 8.71 31.11
C GLY A 122 3.66 7.27 30.63
N THR A 123 4.74 6.67 30.10
CA THR A 123 4.72 5.29 29.59
C THR A 123 4.13 4.31 30.60
N ASP A 124 4.53 4.35 31.87
CA ASP A 124 4.06 3.38 32.88
C ASP A 124 2.54 3.41 33.03
N ALA A 125 1.95 4.59 33.08
CA ALA A 125 0.49 4.74 33.15
C ALA A 125 -0.20 4.23 31.86
N LEU A 126 0.39 4.49 30.69
CA LEU A 126 -0.15 4.07 29.40
C LEU A 126 -0.01 2.57 29.20
N MET A 127 1.08 1.94 29.67
CA MET A 127 1.26 0.47 29.60
C MET A 127 0.15 -0.28 30.32
N HIS A 128 -0.41 0.28 31.37
CA HIS A 128 -1.54 -0.31 32.12
C HIS A 128 -2.92 0.00 31.54
N ALA A 129 -2.99 0.78 30.46
CA ALA A 129 -4.28 1.15 29.84
C ALA A 129 -5.10 -0.05 29.33
N LYS A 130 -4.48 -1.22 29.19
CA LYS A 130 -5.09 -2.49 28.78
C LYS A 130 -5.08 -3.55 29.87
N ASP A 131 -4.92 -3.16 31.11
CA ASP A 131 -4.99 -4.09 32.25
C ASP A 131 -6.30 -4.89 32.21
N GLY A 132 -6.20 -6.19 32.50
CA GLY A 132 -7.31 -7.13 32.37
C GLY A 132 -7.50 -7.74 30.98
N GLN A 133 -6.76 -7.28 29.97
CA GLN A 133 -6.64 -7.98 28.68
C GLN A 133 -5.50 -9.00 28.74
N ASN A 134 -5.52 -9.99 27.85
CA ASN A 134 -4.43 -10.97 27.74
C ASN A 134 -3.24 -10.32 26.99
N ILE A 135 -2.46 -9.50 27.69
CA ILE A 135 -1.28 -8.81 27.18
C ILE A 135 -0.04 -9.14 28.02
N ILE A 136 1.11 -9.05 27.42
CA ILE A 136 2.43 -9.19 28.06
C ILE A 136 3.13 -7.82 27.95
N LEU A 137 3.48 -7.26 29.11
CA LEU A 137 4.21 -6.00 29.18
C LEU A 137 5.67 -6.30 29.46
N HIS A 138 6.57 -5.79 28.62
CA HIS A 138 8.00 -5.88 28.84
C HIS A 138 8.46 -4.79 29.79
N ASP A 139 9.17 -5.15 30.85
CA ASP A 139 9.74 -4.19 31.80
C ASP A 139 10.94 -3.46 31.20
N LYS A 140 11.76 -4.19 30.45
CA LYS A 140 13.00 -3.66 29.87
C LYS A 140 12.89 -3.56 28.35
N TRP A 141 13.51 -2.50 27.84
CA TRP A 141 13.52 -2.23 26.39
C TRP A 141 14.34 -3.24 25.58
N ASP A 142 15.32 -3.88 26.19
CA ASP A 142 16.26 -4.82 25.59
C ASP A 142 15.86 -6.29 25.74
N GLU A 143 14.65 -6.57 26.24
CA GLU A 143 14.11 -7.93 26.28
C GLU A 143 13.79 -8.43 24.86
N MET A 144 13.82 -9.76 24.70
CA MET A 144 13.42 -10.36 23.43
C MET A 144 11.89 -10.35 23.27
N PRO A 145 11.37 -9.96 22.09
CA PRO A 145 9.95 -10.07 21.80
C PRO A 145 9.48 -11.53 21.89
N PHE A 146 8.26 -11.74 22.39
CA PHE A 146 7.63 -13.06 22.41
C PHE A 146 6.85 -13.29 21.14
N LEU A 147 7.07 -14.44 20.52
CA LEU A 147 6.17 -14.97 19.49
C LEU A 147 5.17 -15.89 20.18
N ASN A 148 4.02 -15.33 20.55
CA ASN A 148 2.96 -16.07 21.23
C ASN A 148 1.96 -16.61 20.21
N ILE A 149 2.12 -17.88 19.86
CA ILE A 149 1.29 -18.55 18.86
C ILE A 149 0.34 -19.51 19.57
N SER A 150 -0.94 -19.49 19.21
CA SER A 150 -1.93 -20.45 19.68
C SER A 150 -1.67 -21.86 19.11
N GLU A 151 -2.33 -22.86 19.68
CA GLU A 151 -2.31 -24.24 19.16
C GLU A 151 -2.80 -24.33 17.69
N ASN A 152 -3.63 -23.38 17.26
CA ASN A 152 -4.14 -23.28 15.90
C ASN A 152 -3.23 -22.46 14.95
N GLY A 153 -2.07 -22.01 15.41
CA GLY A 153 -1.12 -21.22 14.63
C GLY A 153 -1.40 -19.70 14.60
N ASP A 154 -2.42 -19.21 15.32
CA ASP A 154 -2.70 -17.78 15.38
C ASP A 154 -1.63 -17.07 16.24
N ASN A 155 -1.06 -15.99 15.70
CA ASN A 155 -0.18 -15.10 16.46
C ASN A 155 -1.04 -14.10 17.25
N PHE A 156 -0.93 -14.11 18.58
CA PHE A 156 -1.66 -13.18 19.42
C PHE A 156 -1.11 -11.75 19.34
N ALA A 157 0.15 -11.55 18.96
CA ALA A 157 0.82 -10.25 18.87
C ALA A 157 0.47 -9.34 20.07
N ASN A 158 0.52 -9.93 21.28
CA ASN A 158 0.05 -9.33 22.53
C ASN A 158 1.16 -8.93 23.49
N ASP A 159 2.41 -8.92 23.04
CA ASP A 159 3.54 -8.41 23.79
C ASP A 159 3.82 -6.94 23.43
N PHE A 160 4.00 -6.12 24.45
CA PHE A 160 4.14 -4.66 24.30
C PHE A 160 5.41 -4.16 25.00
N PHE A 161 6.10 -3.20 24.38
CA PHE A 161 7.29 -2.56 24.89
C PHE A 161 7.04 -1.13 25.41
N GLY A 162 5.85 -0.61 25.20
CA GLY A 162 5.41 0.67 25.75
C GLY A 162 5.96 1.90 25.04
N GLY A 163 6.42 1.79 23.80
CA GLY A 163 6.62 2.96 22.96
C GLY A 163 5.31 3.72 22.76
N ASN A 164 5.34 5.05 22.73
CA ASN A 164 4.18 5.89 22.63
C ASN A 164 4.41 7.16 21.79
N LEU A 165 3.36 7.93 21.50
CA LEU A 165 3.44 9.14 20.69
C LEU A 165 4.32 10.22 21.32
N GLU A 166 4.36 10.29 22.65
CA GLU A 166 5.24 11.21 23.37
C GLU A 166 6.74 10.82 23.17
N GLY A 167 7.05 9.53 23.20
CA GLY A 167 8.40 9.03 22.92
C GLY A 167 8.83 9.35 21.48
N VAL A 168 7.92 9.24 20.51
CA VAL A 168 8.21 9.69 19.14
C VAL A 168 8.46 11.19 19.11
N ARG A 169 7.62 12.00 19.77
CA ARG A 169 7.76 13.46 19.84
C ARG A 169 9.12 13.87 20.41
N GLN A 170 9.58 13.23 21.48
CA GLN A 170 10.89 13.46 22.07
C GLN A 170 12.06 13.12 21.12
N LYS A 171 11.84 12.19 20.18
CA LYS A 171 12.84 11.78 19.18
C LYS A 171 12.82 12.60 17.88
N LEU A 172 11.91 13.55 17.71
CA LEU A 172 11.85 14.40 16.52
C LEU A 172 13.17 15.10 16.19
N PRO A 173 13.91 15.69 17.18
CA PRO A 173 15.21 16.31 16.87
C PRO A 173 16.25 15.31 16.35
N TYR A 174 16.23 14.07 16.84
CA TYR A 174 17.09 13.00 16.34
C TYR A 174 16.74 12.65 14.91
N LEU A 175 15.45 12.41 14.61
CA LEU A 175 14.96 12.09 13.26
C LEU A 175 15.26 13.21 12.28
N LYS A 176 15.15 14.46 12.70
CA LYS A 176 15.51 15.63 11.88
C LYS A 176 17.00 15.62 11.52
N ARG A 177 17.89 15.34 12.47
CA ARG A 177 19.35 15.23 12.20
C ARG A 177 19.68 14.06 11.27
N LEU A 178 18.88 12.99 11.31
CA LEU A 178 19.00 11.84 10.40
C LEU A 178 18.56 12.18 8.96
N GLY A 179 17.91 13.34 8.74
CA GLY A 179 17.43 13.77 7.45
C GLY A 179 15.98 13.37 7.13
N VAL A 180 15.26 12.81 8.11
CA VAL A 180 13.87 12.42 7.95
C VAL A 180 12.99 13.65 7.73
N SER A 181 12.10 13.59 6.74
CA SER A 181 11.12 14.62 6.42
C SER A 181 9.67 14.12 6.47
N VAL A 182 9.47 12.81 6.46
CA VAL A 182 8.15 12.18 6.55
C VAL A 182 8.19 11.07 7.60
N LEU A 183 7.30 11.17 8.58
CA LEU A 183 7.06 10.13 9.58
C LEU A 183 5.85 9.32 9.14
N TYR A 184 6.08 8.06 8.78
CA TYR A 184 5.01 7.12 8.47
C TYR A 184 4.77 6.22 9.68
N PHE A 185 3.60 6.31 10.28
CA PHE A 185 3.24 5.48 11.41
C PHE A 185 2.54 4.20 10.95
N ASN A 186 2.97 3.03 11.44
CA ASN A 186 2.09 1.88 11.50
C ASN A 186 0.79 2.29 12.20
N PRO A 187 -0.31 1.53 12.05
CA PRO A 187 -1.58 1.93 12.64
C PRO A 187 -1.46 2.32 14.11
N ILE A 188 -2.13 3.41 14.51
CA ILE A 188 -2.09 3.96 15.87
C ILE A 188 -3.46 3.95 16.56
N PHE A 189 -4.49 3.52 15.83
CA PHE A 189 -5.85 3.47 16.36
C PHE A 189 -6.08 2.30 17.32
N CYS A 190 -7.17 2.35 18.08
CA CYS A 190 -7.54 1.28 18.99
C CYS A 190 -7.51 -0.07 18.30
N ALA A 191 -6.77 -1.02 18.84
CA ALA A 191 -6.65 -2.39 18.39
C ALA A 191 -6.16 -3.28 19.52
N ARG A 192 -6.34 -4.60 19.41
CA ARG A 192 -5.88 -5.54 20.43
C ARG A 192 -4.39 -5.84 20.34
N THR A 193 -3.90 -6.02 19.11
CA THR A 193 -2.51 -6.42 18.87
C THR A 193 -1.53 -5.27 19.04
N ASN A 194 -0.25 -5.59 19.18
CA ASN A 194 0.84 -4.61 19.26
C ASN A 194 1.08 -3.88 17.94
N HIS A 195 0.81 -4.51 16.80
CA HIS A 195 0.97 -3.93 15.46
C HIS A 195 -0.22 -3.07 15.01
N LYS A 196 -1.38 -3.19 15.63
CA LYS A 196 -2.61 -2.41 15.39
C LYS A 196 -3.26 -2.56 14.01
N TYR A 197 -2.85 -3.54 13.19
CA TYR A 197 -3.50 -3.81 11.91
C TYR A 197 -4.91 -4.41 12.07
N ASP A 198 -5.28 -4.86 13.25
CA ASP A 198 -6.61 -5.29 13.66
C ASP A 198 -7.43 -4.14 14.27
N THR A 199 -7.59 -3.05 13.54
CA THR A 199 -8.24 -1.84 14.04
C THR A 199 -9.65 -2.12 14.58
N SER A 200 -9.89 -1.72 15.85
CA SER A 200 -11.17 -1.86 16.54
C SER A 200 -12.04 -0.61 16.44
N ASP A 201 -11.43 0.58 16.46
CA ASP A 201 -12.13 1.86 16.28
C ASP A 201 -11.18 2.89 15.63
N TYR A 202 -11.48 3.30 14.40
CA TYR A 202 -10.70 4.30 13.66
C TYR A 202 -10.79 5.72 14.19
N ARG A 203 -11.72 6.00 15.11
CA ARG A 203 -11.95 7.35 15.66
C ARG A 203 -11.21 7.58 16.97
N ARG A 204 -10.45 6.60 17.45
CA ARG A 204 -9.75 6.68 18.74
C ARG A 204 -8.32 6.20 18.61
N ILE A 205 -7.40 7.00 19.13
CA ILE A 205 -6.01 6.56 19.32
C ILE A 205 -5.98 5.43 20.36
N ASP A 206 -5.13 4.45 20.15
CA ASP A 206 -4.94 3.39 21.14
C ASP A 206 -4.44 3.98 22.46
N PRO A 207 -5.08 3.69 23.59
CA PRO A 207 -4.75 4.30 24.86
C PRO A 207 -3.32 4.01 25.34
N MET A 208 -2.66 2.94 24.85
CA MET A 208 -1.23 2.71 25.14
C MET A 208 -0.33 3.69 24.41
N PHE A 209 -0.77 4.30 23.34
CA PHE A 209 0.01 5.29 22.58
C PHE A 209 -0.25 6.73 23.03
N GLY A 210 -1.29 6.96 23.81
CA GLY A 210 -1.72 8.26 24.26
C GLY A 210 -3.14 8.59 23.83
N ASP A 211 -3.38 9.86 23.55
CA ASP A 211 -4.67 10.41 23.15
C ASP A 211 -4.56 11.29 21.91
N GLU A 212 -5.69 11.84 21.46
CA GLU A 212 -5.73 12.77 20.34
C GLU A 212 -4.83 14.01 20.57
N GLN A 213 -4.75 14.50 21.81
CA GLN A 213 -3.91 15.65 22.13
C GLN A 213 -2.42 15.32 22.02
N ALA A 214 -2.02 14.08 22.34
CA ALA A 214 -0.64 13.62 22.12
C ALA A 214 -0.29 13.61 20.63
N LEU A 215 -1.22 13.17 19.76
CA LEU A 215 -1.03 13.23 18.32
C LEU A 215 -0.97 14.67 17.80
N VAL A 216 -1.84 15.54 18.28
CA VAL A 216 -1.84 16.97 17.90
C VAL A 216 -0.49 17.62 18.25
N ARG A 217 -0.01 17.44 19.49
CA ARG A 217 1.31 17.98 19.91
C ARG A 217 2.45 17.43 19.05
N LEU A 218 2.44 16.13 18.75
CA LEU A 218 3.42 15.50 17.86
C LEU A 218 3.41 16.14 16.47
N CYS A 219 2.23 16.31 15.87
CA CYS A 219 2.09 16.90 14.53
C CYS A 219 2.56 18.38 14.51
N GLU A 220 2.22 19.15 15.54
CA GLU A 220 2.67 20.55 15.67
C GLU A 220 4.20 20.66 15.77
N ASP A 221 4.83 19.81 16.59
CA ASP A 221 6.26 19.84 16.77
C ASP A 221 7.00 19.28 15.53
N ALA A 222 6.47 18.25 14.88
CA ALA A 222 6.97 17.78 13.59
C ALA A 222 6.93 18.89 12.53
N LYS A 223 5.81 19.60 12.44
CA LYS A 223 5.62 20.75 11.52
C LYS A 223 6.64 21.85 11.75
N LYS A 224 6.94 22.23 13.03
CA LYS A 224 7.98 23.21 13.37
C LYS A 224 9.36 22.82 12.87
N LEU A 225 9.63 21.52 12.77
CA LEU A 225 10.88 20.95 12.24
C LEU A 225 10.84 20.70 10.72
N GLY A 226 9.74 21.08 10.04
CA GLY A 226 9.55 20.85 8.61
C GLY A 226 9.39 19.36 8.26
N MET A 227 8.82 18.57 9.17
CA MET A 227 8.47 17.16 8.95
C MET A 227 6.96 16.99 8.79
N HIS A 228 6.56 16.02 7.99
CA HIS A 228 5.19 15.64 7.73
C HIS A 228 4.86 14.31 8.43
N VAL A 229 3.61 14.16 8.84
CA VAL A 229 3.10 12.93 9.46
C VAL A 229 2.15 12.24 8.49
N MET A 230 2.34 10.95 8.29
CA MET A 230 1.48 10.07 7.53
C MET A 230 1.01 8.92 8.42
N LEU A 231 -0.29 8.67 8.42
CA LEU A 231 -0.90 7.59 9.18
C LEU A 231 -1.23 6.41 8.26
N ASP A 232 -1.08 5.22 8.77
CA ASP A 232 -1.53 4.00 8.10
C ASP A 232 -3.05 3.86 8.21
N GLY A 233 -3.70 3.71 7.08
CA GLY A 233 -5.15 3.49 6.97
C GLY A 233 -5.45 2.06 6.50
N VAL A 234 -5.70 1.15 7.42
CA VAL A 234 -6.09 -0.24 7.13
C VAL A 234 -7.58 -0.30 6.84
N PHE A 235 -7.99 -0.21 5.57
CA PHE A 235 -9.40 -0.14 5.18
C PHE A 235 -9.93 -1.41 4.52
N SER A 236 -9.09 -2.44 4.33
CA SER A 236 -9.49 -3.71 3.72
C SER A 236 -10.09 -4.70 4.71
N HIS A 237 -9.80 -4.54 5.99
CA HIS A 237 -10.29 -5.38 7.08
C HIS A 237 -10.27 -4.62 8.40
N VAL A 238 -10.92 -5.20 9.41
CA VAL A 238 -10.94 -4.67 10.78
C VAL A 238 -10.64 -5.80 11.78
N GLY A 239 -10.43 -5.47 13.04
CA GLY A 239 -10.37 -6.48 14.11
C GLY A 239 -11.73 -7.15 14.34
N ASP A 240 -11.73 -8.42 14.74
CA ASP A 240 -12.96 -9.17 15.07
C ASP A 240 -13.71 -8.61 16.30
N ASP A 241 -13.00 -7.85 17.11
CA ASP A 241 -13.53 -7.11 18.26
C ASP A 241 -13.97 -5.67 17.93
N SER A 242 -13.82 -5.25 16.67
CA SER A 242 -14.16 -3.89 16.27
C SER A 242 -15.63 -3.54 16.52
N LEU A 243 -15.90 -2.26 16.73
CA LEU A 243 -17.26 -1.70 16.78
C LEU A 243 -18.11 -2.12 15.58
N TYR A 244 -17.49 -2.28 14.42
CA TYR A 244 -18.16 -2.58 13.16
C TYR A 244 -18.55 -4.05 13.03
N PHE A 245 -17.71 -4.98 13.54
CA PHE A 245 -17.94 -6.43 13.46
C PHE A 245 -18.44 -7.05 14.77
N ASN A 246 -17.75 -6.77 15.88
CA ASN A 246 -18.13 -7.14 17.25
C ASN A 246 -18.32 -8.65 17.51
N ARG A 247 -17.47 -9.50 16.95
CA ARG A 247 -17.53 -10.95 17.23
C ARG A 247 -17.41 -11.27 18.72
N ARG A 248 -16.60 -10.50 19.46
CA ARG A 248 -16.32 -10.72 20.88
C ARG A 248 -17.38 -10.16 21.82
N GLY A 249 -18.34 -9.39 21.31
CA GLY A 249 -19.44 -8.83 22.10
C GLY A 249 -19.05 -7.68 23.03
N THR A 250 -17.88 -7.09 22.84
CA THR A 250 -17.34 -6.00 23.67
C THR A 250 -18.14 -4.69 23.55
N HIS A 251 -18.93 -4.55 22.48
CA HIS A 251 -19.71 -3.33 22.21
C HIS A 251 -21.23 -3.53 22.43
N GLY A 252 -21.67 -4.66 23.00
CA GLY A 252 -23.09 -4.97 23.24
C GLY A 252 -23.68 -5.91 22.18
N GLU A 253 -24.86 -6.47 22.48
CA GLU A 253 -25.45 -7.56 21.70
C GLU A 253 -26.01 -7.14 20.34
N HIS A 254 -26.42 -5.88 20.19
CA HIS A 254 -27.03 -5.36 18.95
C HIS A 254 -26.10 -4.42 18.16
N ILE A 255 -24.81 -4.48 18.43
CA ILE A 255 -23.80 -3.67 17.74
C ILE A 255 -22.85 -4.59 16.96
N GLY A 256 -22.57 -4.18 15.72
CA GLY A 256 -21.63 -4.88 14.84
C GLY A 256 -22.30 -6.00 14.03
N ALA A 257 -21.73 -6.25 12.87
CA ALA A 257 -22.30 -7.14 11.84
C ALA A 257 -22.38 -8.62 12.27
N TYR A 258 -21.48 -9.06 13.14
CA TYR A 258 -21.47 -10.44 13.64
C TYR A 258 -22.63 -10.72 14.61
N ARG A 259 -23.02 -9.72 15.41
CA ARG A 259 -24.04 -9.85 16.45
C ARG A 259 -25.45 -9.58 15.99
N ASP A 260 -25.60 -8.67 15.01
CA ASP A 260 -26.91 -8.25 14.55
C ASP A 260 -26.93 -8.06 13.01
N PRO A 261 -27.75 -8.87 12.29
CA PRO A 261 -27.90 -8.70 10.85
C PRO A 261 -28.60 -7.38 10.47
N HIS A 262 -29.21 -6.67 11.43
CA HIS A 262 -29.80 -5.33 11.23
C HIS A 262 -28.83 -4.21 11.59
N SER A 263 -27.62 -4.52 12.02
CA SER A 263 -26.57 -3.53 12.27
C SER A 263 -26.32 -2.65 11.02
N PRO A 264 -26.12 -1.35 11.15
CA PRO A 264 -25.78 -0.48 10.02
C PRO A 264 -24.49 -0.91 9.30
N TYR A 265 -23.65 -1.68 9.97
CA TYR A 265 -22.39 -2.19 9.44
C TYR A 265 -22.52 -3.55 8.75
N PHE A 266 -23.71 -4.21 8.81
CA PHE A 266 -23.87 -5.57 8.27
C PHE A 266 -23.47 -5.68 6.79
N LYS A 267 -23.81 -4.68 5.98
CA LYS A 267 -23.52 -4.64 4.54
C LYS A 267 -22.05 -4.35 4.20
N TRP A 268 -21.23 -4.06 5.19
CA TRP A 268 -19.79 -3.86 4.99
C TRP A 268 -19.05 -5.19 4.86
N PHE A 269 -19.67 -6.28 5.36
CA PHE A 269 -19.05 -7.59 5.44
C PHE A 269 -19.76 -8.59 4.53
N THR A 270 -19.01 -9.54 4.00
CA THR A 270 -19.53 -10.63 3.18
C THR A 270 -19.65 -11.90 4.03
N PHE A 271 -20.88 -12.32 4.32
CA PHE A 271 -21.18 -13.58 4.99
C PHE A 271 -21.60 -14.64 3.98
N ARG A 272 -21.00 -15.82 4.02
CA ARG A 272 -21.46 -17.00 3.31
C ARG A 272 -22.56 -17.70 4.11
N HIS A 273 -22.35 -17.85 5.44
CA HIS A 273 -23.35 -18.33 6.39
C HIS A 273 -23.22 -17.53 7.69
N TRP A 274 -24.09 -16.56 7.87
CA TRP A 274 -24.11 -15.74 9.07
C TRP A 274 -24.40 -16.53 10.35
N PRO A 275 -23.73 -16.27 11.47
CA PRO A 275 -22.70 -15.27 11.64
C PRO A 275 -21.26 -15.80 11.46
N ALA A 276 -21.06 -17.10 11.37
CA ALA A 276 -19.77 -17.73 11.61
C ALA A 276 -18.89 -17.91 10.35
N ASP A 277 -19.49 -17.91 9.16
CA ASP A 277 -18.76 -18.06 7.90
C ASP A 277 -18.78 -16.76 7.10
N TYR A 278 -17.65 -16.05 7.10
CA TYR A 278 -17.47 -14.74 6.49
C TYR A 278 -16.11 -14.62 5.82
N GLU A 279 -15.99 -13.67 4.92
CA GLU A 279 -14.72 -13.36 4.27
C GLU A 279 -13.79 -12.65 5.23
N CYS A 280 -12.52 -13.06 5.22
CA CYS A 280 -11.49 -12.52 6.09
C CYS A 280 -10.14 -12.46 5.38
N TRP A 281 -9.28 -11.56 5.85
CA TRP A 281 -7.97 -11.32 5.28
C TRP A 281 -7.09 -12.57 5.40
N TRP A 282 -6.70 -13.14 4.26
CA TRP A 282 -5.88 -14.36 4.13
C TRP A 282 -6.38 -15.56 4.95
N GLY A 283 -7.67 -15.65 5.23
CA GLY A 283 -8.25 -16.73 6.03
C GLY A 283 -8.19 -16.54 7.55
N PHE A 284 -7.65 -15.42 8.03
CA PHE A 284 -7.61 -15.12 9.47
C PHE A 284 -8.96 -14.61 9.95
N GLN A 285 -9.70 -15.44 10.66
CA GLN A 285 -11.02 -15.09 11.20
C GLN A 285 -11.01 -13.91 12.19
N THR A 286 -9.84 -13.55 12.72
CA THR A 286 -9.66 -12.36 13.55
C THR A 286 -9.64 -11.06 12.76
N LEU A 287 -9.60 -11.13 11.41
CA LEU A 287 -9.47 -10.00 10.50
C LEU A 287 -10.56 -10.04 9.42
N PRO A 288 -11.86 -9.82 9.77
CA PRO A 288 -12.95 -9.78 8.80
C PRO A 288 -12.74 -8.68 7.75
N ASN A 289 -12.92 -9.03 6.48
CA ASN A 289 -12.83 -8.08 5.35
C ASN A 289 -14.03 -7.13 5.34
N VAL A 290 -13.76 -5.87 4.92
CA VAL A 290 -14.74 -4.80 4.78
C VAL A 290 -15.04 -4.55 3.31
#